data_54164306ce5a0a5d2d8dcbc4c0c7b236
#
_entry.id   54164306ce5a0a5d2d8dcbc4c0c7b236
#
_cell.length_a   1.000
_cell.length_b   1.000
_cell.length_c   1.000
_cell.angle_alpha   90.00
_cell.angle_beta   90.00
_cell.angle_gamma   90.00
#
_symmetry.space_group_name_H-M   'P 1'
#
loop_
_entity.id
_entity.type
_entity.pdbx_description
1 polymer ?
#
loop_
_entity_poly.entity_id
_entity_poly.type
_entity_poly.pdbx_seq_one_letter_code
_entity_poly.pdbx_strand_id
1 'polypeptide(L)'
;MPPWIAPAFAFCALVLLPWAAFLIVTLPRNYTANHWRVAWAGFDLGLGIAMVATAIAVARRSPFAEVAAAVTGTLLVCDAWFDVLTAHTTGEMVQAVLEALLIELPLAALCFWMATNLARAVEVARPFLQAAGFRVERNRLVPPENVGGSVRSD
;
A
#
# COMPACT_ATOMS: atom_id res chain seq x y z
N MET A 1 -6.56 5.97 -19.23
CA MET A 1 -7.41 5.03 -18.46
C MET A 1 -8.80 5.01 -19.05
N PRO A 2 -9.52 3.88 -19.11
CA PRO A 2 -10.88 3.81 -19.61
C PRO A 2 -11.82 4.73 -18.79
N PRO A 3 -12.73 5.50 -19.43
CA PRO A 3 -13.54 6.51 -18.74
C PRO A 3 -14.60 5.92 -17.79
N TRP A 4 -14.88 4.63 -17.88
CA TRP A 4 -15.87 3.95 -17.05
C TRP A 4 -15.35 3.53 -15.67
N ILE A 5 -14.02 3.55 -15.43
CA ILE A 5 -13.41 3.09 -14.17
C ILE A 5 -13.85 3.98 -13.00
N ALA A 6 -13.74 5.31 -13.13
CA ALA A 6 -14.11 6.23 -12.06
C ALA A 6 -15.61 6.12 -11.70
N PRO A 7 -16.57 6.13 -12.65
CA PRO A 7 -17.98 5.93 -12.32
C PRO A 7 -18.29 4.54 -11.74
N ALA A 8 -17.57 3.50 -12.13
CA ALA A 8 -17.74 2.17 -11.53
C ALA A 8 -17.36 2.17 -10.04
N PHE A 9 -16.22 2.75 -9.66
CA PHE A 9 -15.81 2.89 -8.27
C PHE A 9 -16.77 3.78 -7.47
N ALA A 10 -17.24 4.90 -8.06
CA ALA A 10 -18.22 5.76 -7.43
C ALA A 10 -19.55 5.04 -7.15
N PHE A 11 -20.01 4.22 -8.08
CA PHE A 11 -21.20 3.38 -7.91
C PHE A 11 -21.01 2.35 -6.79
N CYS A 12 -19.87 1.64 -6.77
CA CYS A 12 -19.54 0.69 -5.69
C CYS A 12 -19.54 1.36 -4.31
N ALA A 13 -18.93 2.56 -4.20
CA ALA A 13 -18.91 3.32 -2.97
C ALA A 13 -20.33 3.75 -2.54
N LEU A 14 -21.17 4.19 -3.49
CA LEU A 14 -22.55 4.61 -3.24
C LEU A 14 -23.41 3.44 -2.70
N VAL A 15 -23.14 2.22 -3.12
CA VAL A 15 -23.83 1.01 -2.62
C VAL A 15 -23.24 0.56 -1.28
N LEU A 16 -21.91 0.62 -1.13
CA LEU A 16 -21.22 0.14 0.07
C LEU A 16 -21.53 0.97 1.32
N LEU A 17 -21.63 2.31 1.19
CA LEU A 17 -21.88 3.18 2.33
C LEU A 17 -23.25 2.92 3.01
N PRO A 18 -24.39 2.84 2.29
CA PRO A 18 -25.67 2.44 2.91
C PRO A 18 -25.63 1.02 3.46
N TRP A 19 -24.92 0.10 2.81
CA TRP A 19 -24.74 -1.27 3.30
C TRP A 19 -23.99 -1.30 4.62
N ALA A 20 -22.88 -0.56 4.75
CA ALA A 20 -22.13 -0.43 6.00
C ALA A 20 -23.01 0.16 7.12
N ALA A 21 -23.80 1.19 6.83
CA ALA A 21 -24.75 1.76 7.78
C ALA A 21 -25.81 0.73 8.22
N PHE A 22 -26.33 -0.07 7.30
CA PHE A 22 -27.25 -1.16 7.60
C PHE A 22 -26.61 -2.21 8.52
N LEU A 23 -25.35 -2.60 8.27
CA LEU A 23 -24.62 -3.55 9.11
C LEU A 23 -24.45 -3.03 10.55
N ILE A 24 -24.12 -1.74 10.73
CA ILE A 24 -23.96 -1.14 12.07
C ILE A 24 -25.24 -1.28 12.88
N VAL A 25 -26.41 -1.16 12.26
CA VAL A 25 -27.71 -1.21 12.95
C VAL A 25 -28.19 -2.64 13.17
N THR A 26 -27.86 -3.57 12.28
CA THR A 26 -28.45 -4.93 12.25
C THR A 26 -27.56 -6.01 12.83
N LEU A 27 -26.22 -5.80 12.86
CA LEU A 27 -25.32 -6.78 13.43
C LEU A 27 -25.47 -6.87 14.96
N PRO A 28 -25.48 -8.08 15.53
CA PRO A 28 -25.48 -8.27 16.96
C PRO A 28 -24.19 -7.70 17.58
N ARG A 29 -24.30 -7.08 18.76
CA ARG A 29 -23.16 -6.47 19.46
C ARG A 29 -22.10 -7.48 19.88
N ASN A 30 -22.48 -8.74 20.06
CA ASN A 30 -21.57 -9.84 20.41
C ASN A 30 -21.84 -11.00 19.46
N TYR A 31 -20.81 -11.39 18.72
CA TYR A 31 -20.86 -12.53 17.80
C TYR A 31 -19.61 -13.40 17.98
N THR A 32 -19.81 -14.72 18.09
CA THR A 32 -18.73 -15.70 18.15
C THR A 32 -18.45 -16.25 16.75
N ALA A 33 -17.26 -16.01 16.24
CA ALA A 33 -16.84 -16.54 14.94
C ALA A 33 -16.18 -17.91 15.10
N ASN A 34 -16.65 -18.93 14.35
CA ASN A 34 -16.15 -20.30 14.44
C ASN A 34 -14.66 -20.45 14.07
N HIS A 35 -14.14 -19.59 13.19
CA HIS A 35 -12.77 -19.67 12.67
C HIS A 35 -11.94 -18.44 13.05
N TRP A 36 -12.22 -17.81 14.20
CA TRP A 36 -11.58 -16.61 14.68
C TRP A 36 -10.04 -16.65 14.63
N ARG A 37 -9.45 -17.71 15.20
CA ARG A 37 -8.00 -17.89 15.21
C ARG A 37 -7.38 -18.00 13.81
N VAL A 38 -8.09 -18.67 12.89
CA VAL A 38 -7.61 -18.84 11.51
C VAL A 38 -7.70 -17.53 10.73
N ALA A 39 -8.75 -16.75 10.97
CA ALA A 39 -8.92 -15.44 10.35
C ALA A 39 -7.81 -14.47 10.78
N TRP A 40 -7.54 -14.38 12.07
CA TRP A 40 -6.46 -13.53 12.62
C TRP A 40 -5.08 -13.99 12.18
N ALA A 41 -4.74 -15.26 12.39
CA ALA A 41 -3.44 -15.79 11.96
C ALA A 41 -3.21 -15.64 10.44
N GLY A 42 -4.26 -15.77 9.63
CA GLY A 42 -4.18 -15.55 8.19
C GLY A 42 -3.97 -14.09 7.83
N PHE A 43 -4.60 -13.17 8.54
CA PHE A 43 -4.41 -11.74 8.37
C PHE A 43 -2.98 -11.30 8.74
N ASP A 44 -2.50 -11.70 9.92
CA ASP A 44 -1.13 -11.42 10.38
C ASP A 44 -0.07 -11.99 9.45
N LEU A 45 -0.28 -13.22 8.95
CA LEU A 45 0.60 -13.80 7.95
C LEU A 45 0.61 -12.97 6.66
N GLY A 46 -0.56 -12.53 6.20
CA GLY A 46 -0.69 -11.65 5.04
C GLY A 46 0.03 -10.32 5.23
N LEU A 47 -0.13 -9.70 6.40
CA LEU A 47 0.58 -8.48 6.77
C LEU A 47 2.09 -8.71 6.80
N GLY A 48 2.55 -9.80 7.43
CA GLY A 48 3.97 -10.15 7.48
C GLY A 48 4.57 -10.35 6.08
N ILE A 49 3.86 -11.05 5.18
CA ILE A 49 4.27 -11.20 3.77
C ILE A 49 4.36 -9.84 3.08
N ALA A 50 3.38 -8.96 3.27
CA ALA A 50 3.38 -7.62 2.68
C ALA A 50 4.56 -6.78 3.19
N MET A 51 4.89 -6.86 4.49
CA MET A 51 6.07 -6.20 5.07
C MET A 51 7.38 -6.69 4.44
N VAL A 52 7.55 -8.00 4.32
CA VAL A 52 8.73 -8.61 3.69
C VAL A 52 8.82 -8.20 2.22
N ALA A 53 7.71 -8.25 1.49
CA ALA A 53 7.66 -7.83 0.09
C ALA A 53 8.04 -6.34 -0.06
N THR A 54 7.55 -5.47 0.82
CA THR A 54 7.93 -4.04 0.85
C THR A 54 9.42 -3.87 1.12
N ALA A 55 9.97 -4.55 2.13
CA ALA A 55 11.39 -4.48 2.45
C ALA A 55 12.27 -4.92 1.26
N ILE A 56 11.92 -6.03 0.61
CA ILE A 56 12.63 -6.53 -0.56
C ILE A 56 12.50 -5.57 -1.74
N ALA A 57 11.30 -5.03 -1.99
CA ALA A 57 11.05 -4.11 -3.09
C ALA A 57 11.85 -2.81 -2.92
N VAL A 58 11.90 -2.26 -1.71
CA VAL A 58 12.70 -1.07 -1.36
C VAL A 58 14.19 -1.36 -1.50
N ALA A 59 14.70 -2.47 -0.92
CA ALA A 59 16.10 -2.84 -0.99
C ALA A 59 16.60 -3.04 -2.43
N ARG A 60 15.75 -3.60 -3.30
CA ARG A 60 16.03 -3.82 -4.72
C ARG A 60 15.72 -2.62 -5.60
N ARG A 61 15.27 -1.50 -5.05
CA ARG A 61 14.79 -0.31 -5.79
C ARG A 61 13.79 -0.69 -6.89
N SER A 62 12.89 -1.60 -6.56
CA SER A 62 11.87 -2.11 -7.48
C SER A 62 10.80 -1.06 -7.78
N PRO A 63 10.27 -0.97 -9.01
CA PRO A 63 9.13 -0.10 -9.33
C PRO A 63 7.85 -0.50 -8.59
N PHE A 64 7.81 -1.68 -7.99
CA PHE A 64 6.69 -2.15 -7.17
C PHE A 64 6.76 -1.69 -5.70
N ALA A 65 7.83 -0.99 -5.29
CA ALA A 65 8.01 -0.55 -3.89
C ALA A 65 6.86 0.36 -3.42
N GLU A 66 6.34 1.23 -4.28
CA GLU A 66 5.21 2.12 -3.99
C GLU A 66 3.93 1.34 -3.70
N VAL A 67 3.61 0.39 -4.57
CA VAL A 67 2.41 -0.45 -4.42
C VAL A 67 2.53 -1.34 -3.20
N ALA A 68 3.69 -1.97 -2.98
CA ALA A 68 3.93 -2.80 -1.80
C ALA A 68 3.81 -1.99 -0.51
N ALA A 69 4.39 -0.79 -0.46
CA ALA A 69 4.28 0.12 0.68
C ALA A 69 2.83 0.54 0.92
N ALA A 70 2.08 0.92 -0.12
CA ALA A 70 0.68 1.30 0.01
C ALA A 70 -0.18 0.15 0.57
N VAL A 71 0.03 -1.08 0.09
CA VAL A 71 -0.66 -2.27 0.59
C VAL A 71 -0.33 -2.52 2.06
N THR A 72 0.96 -2.50 2.42
CA THR A 72 1.40 -2.71 3.81
C THR A 72 0.85 -1.63 4.74
N GLY A 73 0.90 -0.36 4.35
CA GLY A 73 0.35 0.74 5.14
C GLY A 73 -1.16 0.60 5.37
N THR A 74 -1.90 0.15 4.35
CA THR A 74 -3.35 -0.11 4.48
C THR A 74 -3.64 -1.26 5.42
N LEU A 75 -2.88 -2.37 5.33
CA LEU A 75 -3.05 -3.51 6.23
C LEU A 75 -2.74 -3.14 7.68
N LEU A 76 -1.70 -2.34 7.94
CA LEU A 76 -1.37 -1.85 9.29
C LEU A 76 -2.48 -0.98 9.89
N VAL A 77 -3.12 -0.12 9.09
CA VAL A 77 -4.28 0.66 9.58
C VAL A 77 -5.47 -0.24 9.88
N CYS A 78 -5.69 -1.29 9.07
CA CYS A 78 -6.74 -2.27 9.34
C CYS A 78 -6.44 -3.07 10.61
N ASP A 79 -5.18 -3.44 10.83
CA ASP A 79 -4.72 -4.15 12.03
C ASP A 79 -5.01 -3.34 13.29
N ALA A 80 -4.47 -2.12 13.36
CA ALA A 80 -4.73 -1.17 14.45
C ALA A 80 -6.23 -1.00 14.74
N TRP A 81 -7.04 -0.90 13.69
CA TRP A 81 -8.48 -0.76 13.82
C TRP A 81 -9.13 -1.99 14.44
N PHE A 82 -8.80 -3.18 13.93
CA PHE A 82 -9.40 -4.41 14.39
C PHE A 82 -8.92 -4.78 15.79
N ASP A 83 -7.64 -4.61 16.12
CA ASP A 83 -7.08 -4.92 17.43
C ASP A 83 -7.78 -4.11 18.53
N VAL A 84 -7.93 -2.81 18.31
CA VAL A 84 -8.63 -1.94 19.29
C VAL A 84 -10.12 -2.32 19.43
N LEU A 85 -10.81 -2.63 18.33
CA LEU A 85 -12.23 -2.95 18.38
C LEU A 85 -12.55 -4.36 18.90
N THR A 86 -11.61 -5.28 18.79
CA THR A 86 -11.82 -6.67 19.20
C THR A 86 -11.26 -7.00 20.58
N ALA A 87 -10.60 -6.04 21.24
CA ALA A 87 -10.15 -6.18 22.61
C ALA A 87 -11.31 -6.45 23.58
N HIS A 88 -11.22 -7.53 24.35
CA HIS A 88 -12.28 -7.97 25.26
C HIS A 88 -12.08 -7.48 26.70
N THR A 89 -10.84 -7.19 27.08
CA THR A 89 -10.48 -6.73 28.43
C THR A 89 -9.83 -5.35 28.37
N THR A 90 -9.87 -4.62 29.51
CA THR A 90 -9.17 -3.32 29.61
C THR A 90 -7.67 -3.45 29.36
N GLY A 91 -7.06 -4.56 29.78
CA GLY A 91 -5.64 -4.82 29.53
C GLY A 91 -5.33 -5.00 28.05
N GLU A 92 -6.11 -5.80 27.33
CA GLU A 92 -6.01 -5.97 25.88
C GLU A 92 -6.23 -4.65 25.13
N MET A 93 -7.23 -3.86 25.54
CA MET A 93 -7.50 -2.55 24.96
C MET A 93 -6.30 -1.60 25.12
N VAL A 94 -5.69 -1.53 26.30
CA VAL A 94 -4.51 -0.68 26.53
C VAL A 94 -3.34 -1.16 25.68
N GLN A 95 -3.12 -2.46 25.61
CA GLN A 95 -2.06 -3.04 24.75
C GLN A 95 -2.31 -2.70 23.29
N ALA A 96 -3.50 -2.97 22.75
CA ALA A 96 -3.86 -2.68 21.35
C ALA A 96 -3.67 -1.19 21.00
N VAL A 97 -4.12 -0.28 21.89
CA VAL A 97 -3.93 1.17 21.68
C VAL A 97 -2.43 1.55 21.68
N LEU A 98 -1.63 0.96 22.56
CA LEU A 98 -0.19 1.24 22.58
C LEU A 98 0.50 0.70 21.34
N GLU A 99 0.18 -0.50 20.89
CA GLU A 99 0.71 -1.09 19.65
C GLU A 99 0.31 -0.25 18.43
N ALA A 100 -0.96 0.13 18.32
CA ALA A 100 -1.46 1.00 17.28
C ALA A 100 -0.71 2.34 17.22
N LEU A 101 -0.55 3.04 18.36
CA LEU A 101 0.04 4.37 18.40
C LEU A 101 1.56 4.38 18.26
N LEU A 102 2.25 3.36 18.77
CA LEU A 102 3.71 3.34 18.83
C LEU A 102 4.36 2.58 17.67
N ILE A 103 3.63 1.63 17.06
CA ILE A 103 4.18 0.74 16.05
C ILE A 103 3.40 0.85 14.73
N GLU A 104 2.12 0.51 14.72
CA GLU A 104 1.35 0.30 13.50
C GLU A 104 1.10 1.60 12.73
N LEU A 105 0.56 2.63 13.39
CA LEU A 105 0.27 3.91 12.74
C LEU A 105 1.52 4.68 12.31
N PRO A 106 2.63 4.74 13.09
CA PRO A 106 3.87 5.33 12.61
C PRO A 106 4.45 4.58 11.40
N LEU A 107 4.39 3.23 11.41
CA LEU A 107 4.87 2.43 10.29
C LEU A 107 3.96 2.57 9.06
N ALA A 108 2.63 2.63 9.25
CA ALA A 108 1.68 2.92 8.19
C ALA A 108 1.93 4.31 7.58
N ALA A 109 2.16 5.33 8.41
CA ALA A 109 2.51 6.68 7.94
C ALA A 109 3.80 6.68 7.11
N LEU A 110 4.83 5.94 7.53
CA LEU A 110 6.05 5.76 6.75
C LEU A 110 5.77 5.06 5.41
N CYS A 111 4.95 4.01 5.40
CA CYS A 111 4.55 3.31 4.19
C CYS A 111 3.82 4.23 3.21
N PHE A 112 2.86 5.03 3.67
CA PHE A 112 2.15 5.99 2.83
C PHE A 112 3.06 7.12 2.35
N TRP A 113 3.97 7.60 3.21
CA TRP A 113 4.98 8.55 2.80
C TRP A 113 5.87 7.99 1.67
N MET A 114 6.34 6.76 1.78
CA MET A 114 7.10 6.09 0.71
C MET A 114 6.27 5.97 -0.57
N ALA A 115 5.03 5.48 -0.47
CA ALA A 115 4.13 5.30 -1.60
C ALA A 115 3.87 6.60 -2.38
N THR A 116 3.77 7.74 -1.68
CA THR A 116 3.46 9.03 -2.31
C THR A 116 4.69 9.79 -2.81
N ASN A 117 5.84 9.64 -2.16
CA ASN A 117 7.03 10.41 -2.51
C ASN A 117 7.92 9.74 -3.54
N LEU A 118 7.96 8.40 -3.61
CA LEU A 118 8.65 7.71 -4.70
C LEU A 118 8.04 8.07 -6.06
N ALA A 119 6.70 8.04 -6.18
CA ALA A 119 5.98 8.43 -7.39
C ALA A 119 6.30 9.87 -7.80
N ARG A 120 6.27 10.80 -6.84
CA ARG A 120 6.61 12.22 -7.09
C ARG A 120 8.05 12.40 -7.52
N ALA A 121 9.00 11.70 -6.91
CA ALA A 121 10.42 11.79 -7.28
C ALA A 121 10.65 11.35 -8.73
N VAL A 122 10.00 10.28 -9.18
CA VAL A 122 10.05 9.81 -10.57
C VAL A 122 9.41 10.81 -11.51
N GLU A 123 8.27 11.39 -11.15
CA GLU A 123 7.57 12.37 -11.98
C GLU A 123 8.35 13.69 -12.12
N VAL A 124 8.94 14.18 -11.03
CA VAL A 124 9.82 15.36 -11.06
C VAL A 124 11.12 15.11 -11.83
N ALA A 125 11.68 13.91 -11.74
CA ALA A 125 12.90 13.54 -12.47
C ALA A 125 12.65 13.30 -13.96
N ARG A 126 11.43 12.97 -14.38
CA ARG A 126 11.08 12.63 -15.78
C ARG A 126 11.50 13.68 -16.80
N PRO A 127 11.22 15.00 -16.65
CA PRO A 127 11.64 16.00 -17.63
C PRO A 127 13.15 16.12 -17.74
N PHE A 128 13.87 15.99 -16.61
CA PHE A 128 15.35 16.03 -16.61
C PHE A 128 15.96 14.79 -17.27
N LEU A 129 15.38 13.63 -17.03
CA LEU A 129 15.80 12.38 -17.67
C LEU A 129 15.53 12.40 -19.18
N GLN A 130 14.40 12.95 -19.61
CA GLN A 130 14.08 13.11 -21.02
C GLN A 130 14.99 14.15 -21.69
N ALA A 131 15.30 15.28 -21.03
CA ALA A 131 16.24 16.27 -21.51
C ALA A 131 17.67 15.73 -21.63
N ALA A 132 18.06 14.77 -20.78
CA ALA A 132 19.32 14.03 -20.85
C ALA A 132 19.31 12.90 -21.89
N GLY A 133 18.25 12.77 -22.70
CA GLY A 133 18.14 11.78 -23.78
C GLY A 133 17.69 10.38 -23.35
N PHE A 134 17.34 10.20 -22.06
CA PHE A 134 16.79 8.93 -21.60
C PHE A 134 15.34 8.75 -22.08
N ARG A 135 15.02 7.59 -22.60
CA ARG A 135 13.65 7.20 -22.94
C ARG A 135 13.08 6.28 -21.87
N VAL A 136 11.83 6.49 -21.54
CA VAL A 136 11.11 5.59 -20.61
C VAL A 136 10.29 4.63 -21.46
N GLU A 137 10.78 3.40 -21.64
CA GLU A 137 10.05 2.34 -22.31
C GLU A 137 9.66 1.25 -21.32
N ARG A 138 8.36 0.92 -21.26
CA ARG A 138 7.81 -0.15 -20.39
C ARG A 138 8.34 -0.12 -18.93
N ASN A 139 8.38 1.07 -18.34
CA ASN A 139 8.84 1.26 -16.97
C ASN A 139 10.34 0.98 -16.71
N ARG A 140 11.17 1.03 -17.77
CA ARG A 140 12.63 0.97 -17.71
C ARG A 140 13.22 2.24 -18.32
N LEU A 141 14.26 2.77 -17.67
CA LEU A 141 15.08 3.85 -18.23
C LEU A 141 16.02 3.24 -19.28
N VAL A 142 15.83 3.61 -20.54
CA VAL A 142 16.74 3.27 -21.62
C VAL A 142 17.70 4.44 -21.79
N PRO A 143 19.02 4.24 -21.66
CA PRO A 143 19.99 5.30 -21.88
C PRO A 143 19.94 5.79 -23.33
N PRO A 144 20.39 7.03 -23.59
CA PRO A 144 20.53 7.53 -24.94
C PRO A 144 21.45 6.58 -25.74
N GLU A 145 21.03 6.20 -26.93
CA GLU A 145 21.91 5.48 -27.84
C GLU A 145 23.15 6.35 -28.08
N ASN A 146 24.31 5.88 -27.62
CA ASN A 146 25.54 6.51 -27.94
C ASN A 146 25.62 6.48 -29.47
N VAL A 147 25.52 7.65 -30.08
CA VAL A 147 25.92 7.84 -31.49
C VAL A 147 27.43 7.59 -31.49
N GLY A 148 27.78 6.32 -31.57
CA GLY A 148 29.15 5.89 -31.67
C GLY A 148 29.72 6.51 -32.93
N GLY A 149 30.54 7.52 -32.71
CA GLY A 149 31.33 8.10 -33.79
C GLY A 149 32.10 6.98 -34.48
N SER A 150 31.81 6.75 -35.73
CA SER A 150 32.68 6.02 -36.65
C SER A 150 33.99 6.76 -36.69
N VAL A 151 34.97 6.32 -35.90
CA VAL A 151 36.36 6.66 -36.18
C VAL A 151 36.70 5.94 -37.48
N ARG A 152 36.59 6.69 -38.56
CA ARG A 152 37.22 6.32 -39.86
C ARG A 152 38.72 6.30 -39.59
N SER A 153 39.30 5.12 -39.59
CA SER A 153 40.73 4.93 -39.79
C SER A 153 40.97 5.01 -41.29
N ASP A 154 41.55 6.13 -41.72
CA ASP A 154 42.28 6.21 -42.97
C ASP A 154 43.71 5.67 -42.79
#